data_24f0d25f8a4d15d340b631103fd45b3a
#
_entry.id   24f0d25f8a4d15d340b631103fd45b3a
#
_cell.length_a   1.000
_cell.length_b   1.000
_cell.length_c   1.000
_cell.angle_alpha   90.00
_cell.angle_beta   90.00
_cell.angle_gamma   90.00
#
_symmetry.space_group_name_H-M   'P 1'
#
loop_
_entity.id
_entity.type
_entity.pdbx_description
1 polymer ?
#
loop_
_entity_poly.entity_id
_entity_poly.type
_entity_poly.pdbx_seq_one_letter_code
_entity_poly.pdbx_strand_id
1 'polypeptide(L)'
;MRSRITDQQQADRVVSHYARLAPAYDRLWNRYSRNSLGKLAQHLELRGDEHVLDVACGTGRFAGILRQRHPGIRITGIDLSPAMIQEARERLPEDANTSWKVGTLATAALAEGAFDVITCANAFHLFVDQDEALARIRRLARPGGTVCIVDWCREYPQMRLIQGLARRFGSQYRSILTRDEMRAMACRAELDVSEIERFKATPFWGMMCVVARKPAQH
;
A
#
# COMPACT_ATOMS: atom_id res chain seq x y z
N MET A 1 1.08 -13.99 -30.80
CA MET A 1 1.04 -12.54 -30.40
C MET A 1 0.06 -12.41 -29.25
N ARG A 2 0.52 -12.36 -27.98
CA ARG A 2 -0.38 -12.17 -26.81
C ARG A 2 -0.55 -10.67 -26.62
N SER A 3 -1.76 -10.15 -26.73
CA SER A 3 -2.08 -8.73 -26.50
C SER A 3 -1.60 -8.33 -25.11
N ARG A 4 -0.77 -7.29 -25.00
CA ARG A 4 -0.48 -6.65 -23.71
C ARG A 4 -1.82 -6.10 -23.19
N ILE A 5 -2.20 -6.55 -22.00
CA ILE A 5 -3.35 -5.97 -21.29
C ILE A 5 -2.99 -4.49 -21.07
N THR A 6 -3.90 -3.59 -21.43
CA THR A 6 -3.72 -2.15 -21.19
C THR A 6 -3.81 -1.86 -19.69
N ASP A 7 -3.23 -0.75 -19.24
CA ASP A 7 -3.26 -0.32 -17.84
C ASP A 7 -4.69 -0.20 -17.32
N GLN A 8 -5.59 0.32 -18.16
CA GLN A 8 -7.02 0.41 -17.86
C GLN A 8 -7.66 -0.97 -17.66
N GLN A 9 -7.37 -1.94 -18.52
CA GLN A 9 -7.90 -3.30 -18.38
C GLN A 9 -7.40 -3.99 -17.12
N GLN A 10 -6.16 -3.70 -16.67
CA GLN A 10 -5.65 -4.21 -15.41
C GLN A 10 -6.36 -3.56 -14.23
N ALA A 11 -6.55 -2.25 -14.25
CA ALA A 11 -7.29 -1.52 -13.23
C ALA A 11 -8.73 -2.04 -13.09
N ASP A 12 -9.45 -2.22 -14.21
CA ASP A 12 -10.82 -2.75 -14.23
C ASP A 12 -10.91 -4.17 -13.64
N ARG A 13 -9.92 -5.03 -13.90
CA ARG A 13 -9.84 -6.37 -13.29
C ARG A 13 -9.62 -6.31 -11.78
N VAL A 14 -8.74 -5.44 -11.31
CA VAL A 14 -8.49 -5.22 -9.88
C VAL A 14 -9.77 -4.74 -9.22
N VAL A 15 -10.43 -3.70 -9.75
CA VAL A 15 -11.69 -3.18 -9.23
C VAL A 15 -12.76 -4.26 -9.16
N SER A 16 -13.00 -4.98 -10.27
CA SER A 16 -14.02 -6.03 -10.32
C SER A 16 -13.76 -7.19 -9.36
N HIS A 17 -12.49 -7.57 -9.18
CA HIS A 17 -12.09 -8.61 -8.24
C HIS A 17 -12.36 -8.18 -6.79
N TYR A 18 -11.87 -7.01 -6.41
CA TYR A 18 -12.00 -6.51 -5.04
C TYR A 18 -13.42 -6.05 -4.69
N ALA A 19 -14.20 -5.55 -5.65
CA ALA A 19 -15.62 -5.22 -5.43
C ALA A 19 -16.44 -6.44 -4.99
N ARG A 20 -16.16 -7.63 -5.55
CA ARG A 20 -16.84 -8.88 -5.15
C ARG A 20 -16.41 -9.37 -3.77
N LEU A 21 -15.18 -9.07 -3.37
CA LEU A 21 -14.60 -9.54 -2.11
C LEU A 21 -14.86 -8.58 -0.96
N ALA A 22 -15.11 -7.29 -1.21
CA ALA A 22 -15.16 -6.24 -0.20
C ALA A 22 -15.98 -6.64 1.05
N PRO A 23 -17.24 -7.13 0.96
CA PRO A 23 -18.04 -7.45 2.14
C PRO A 23 -17.48 -8.61 3.00
N ALA A 24 -16.63 -9.47 2.40
CA ALA A 24 -16.06 -10.64 3.07
C ALA A 24 -14.54 -10.56 3.23
N TYR A 25 -13.91 -9.49 2.68
CA TYR A 25 -12.47 -9.37 2.55
C TYR A 25 -11.75 -9.53 3.88
N ASP A 26 -12.15 -8.79 4.90
CA ASP A 26 -11.52 -8.82 6.20
C ASP A 26 -11.66 -10.16 6.91
N ARG A 27 -12.76 -10.87 6.70
CA ARG A 27 -12.98 -12.21 7.27
C ARG A 27 -12.08 -13.24 6.58
N LEU A 28 -12.02 -13.20 5.24
CA LEU A 28 -11.22 -14.13 4.44
C LEU A 28 -9.72 -13.97 4.69
N TRP A 29 -9.26 -12.73 4.82
CA TRP A 29 -7.84 -12.39 4.96
C TRP A 29 -7.45 -11.97 6.38
N ASN A 30 -8.29 -12.27 7.39
CA ASN A 30 -8.14 -11.75 8.75
C ASN A 30 -6.74 -11.97 9.35
N ARG A 31 -6.24 -13.22 9.36
CA ARG A 31 -4.93 -13.55 9.93
C ARG A 31 -3.79 -12.90 9.16
N TYR A 32 -3.86 -12.95 7.84
CA TYR A 32 -2.88 -12.33 6.94
C TYR A 32 -2.82 -10.82 7.14
N SER A 33 -3.96 -10.13 7.01
CA SER A 33 -4.03 -8.68 7.16
C SER A 33 -3.65 -8.23 8.57
N ARG A 34 -4.10 -8.92 9.62
CA ARG A 34 -3.72 -8.58 11.00
C ARG A 34 -2.21 -8.59 11.20
N ASN A 35 -1.52 -9.60 10.66
CA ASN A 35 -0.08 -9.73 10.83
C ASN A 35 0.69 -8.73 9.96
N SER A 36 0.28 -8.52 8.70
CA SER A 36 0.91 -7.53 7.81
C SER A 36 0.70 -6.10 8.28
N LEU A 37 -0.51 -5.72 8.67
CA LEU A 37 -0.83 -4.39 9.20
C LEU A 37 -0.22 -4.17 10.59
N GLY A 38 -0.15 -5.21 11.42
CA GLY A 38 0.54 -5.16 12.69
C GLY A 38 2.03 -4.89 12.52
N LYS A 39 2.66 -5.52 11.51
CA LYS A 39 4.05 -5.28 11.16
C LYS A 39 4.27 -3.84 10.65
N LEU A 40 3.39 -3.36 9.78
CA LEU A 40 3.40 -1.97 9.32
C LEU A 40 3.34 -0.98 10.51
N ALA A 41 2.39 -1.20 11.42
CA ALA A 41 2.21 -0.33 12.59
C ALA A 41 3.40 -0.33 13.56
N GLN A 42 4.18 -1.42 13.64
CA GLN A 42 5.39 -1.51 14.48
C GLN A 42 6.55 -0.63 14.00
N HIS A 43 6.59 -0.34 12.68
CA HIS A 43 7.63 0.48 12.06
C HIS A 43 7.25 1.97 11.94
N LEU A 44 6.07 2.35 12.43
CA LEU A 44 5.63 3.74 12.43
C LEU A 44 5.82 4.35 13.84
N GLU A 45 6.71 5.32 13.92
CA GLU A 45 6.88 6.15 15.10
C GLU A 45 5.97 7.38 14.97
N LEU A 46 4.77 7.29 15.56
CA LEU A 46 3.76 8.33 15.48
C LEU A 46 3.64 9.06 16.82
N ARG A 47 3.56 10.39 16.76
CA ARG A 47 3.30 11.26 17.92
C ARG A 47 1.81 11.47 18.17
N GLY A 48 0.99 11.26 17.11
CA GLY A 48 -0.46 11.32 17.19
C GLY A 48 -1.10 12.56 16.56
N ASP A 49 -0.33 13.41 15.90
CA ASP A 49 -0.78 14.60 15.19
C ASP A 49 -0.45 14.58 13.68
N GLU A 50 0.12 13.47 13.19
CA GLU A 50 0.54 13.33 11.81
C GLU A 50 -0.64 13.30 10.84
N HIS A 51 -0.36 13.74 9.60
CA HIS A 51 -1.23 13.50 8.45
C HIS A 51 -0.74 12.27 7.68
N VAL A 52 -1.49 11.19 7.76
CA VAL A 52 -1.19 9.91 7.11
C VAL A 52 -1.97 9.78 5.81
N LEU A 53 -1.28 9.42 4.73
CA LEU A 53 -1.89 8.91 3.50
C LEU A 53 -1.80 7.38 3.49
N ASP A 54 -2.93 6.70 3.45
CA ASP A 54 -3.01 5.25 3.28
C ASP A 54 -3.36 4.92 1.83
N VAL A 55 -2.36 4.44 1.07
CA VAL A 55 -2.46 4.17 -0.37
C VAL A 55 -2.95 2.74 -0.59
N ALA A 56 -4.00 2.58 -1.40
CA ALA A 56 -4.75 1.34 -1.56
C ALA A 56 -5.27 0.84 -0.20
N CYS A 57 -5.99 1.72 0.50
CA CYS A 57 -6.42 1.55 1.89
C CYS A 57 -7.43 0.41 2.09
N GLY A 58 -8.01 -0.14 1.02
CA GLY A 58 -9.01 -1.20 1.06
C GLY A 58 -10.19 -0.81 1.94
N THR A 59 -10.56 -1.71 2.86
CA THR A 59 -11.68 -1.52 3.81
C THR A 59 -11.38 -0.56 4.97
N GLY A 60 -10.29 0.22 4.91
CA GLY A 60 -9.90 1.16 5.96
C GLY A 60 -9.42 0.50 7.27
N ARG A 61 -9.08 -0.79 7.23
CA ARG A 61 -8.68 -1.54 8.43
C ARG A 61 -7.44 -0.96 9.10
N PHE A 62 -6.43 -0.56 8.33
CA PHE A 62 -5.23 0.05 8.88
C PHE A 62 -5.52 1.42 9.51
N ALA A 63 -6.31 2.25 8.84
CA ALA A 63 -6.77 3.53 9.36
C ALA A 63 -7.50 3.37 10.70
N GLY A 64 -8.36 2.36 10.82
CA GLY A 64 -9.02 2.03 12.09
C GLY A 64 -8.04 1.68 13.21
N ILE A 65 -6.98 0.90 12.91
CA ILE A 65 -5.90 0.58 13.86
C ILE A 65 -5.16 1.86 14.30
N LEU A 66 -4.83 2.73 13.36
CA LEU A 66 -4.15 4.00 13.66
C LEU A 66 -5.02 4.92 14.51
N ARG A 67 -6.28 5.10 14.18
CA ARG A 67 -7.22 5.96 14.92
C ARG A 67 -7.43 5.50 16.36
N GLN A 68 -7.48 4.17 16.60
CA GLN A 68 -7.60 3.62 17.95
C GLN A 68 -6.37 3.92 18.82
N ARG A 69 -5.18 3.92 18.22
CA ARG A 69 -3.91 4.17 18.94
C ARG A 69 -3.60 5.66 19.08
N HIS A 70 -4.00 6.45 18.09
CA HIS A 70 -3.69 7.87 17.97
C HIS A 70 -4.96 8.64 17.57
N PRO A 71 -5.84 9.01 18.53
CA PRO A 71 -7.12 9.65 18.23
C PRO A 71 -7.02 10.97 17.47
N GLY A 72 -5.92 11.71 17.63
CA GLY A 72 -5.67 13.00 16.97
C GLY A 72 -5.12 12.92 15.55
N ILE A 73 -4.73 11.72 15.09
CA ILE A 73 -4.11 11.55 13.77
C ILE A 73 -5.07 11.92 12.63
N ARG A 74 -4.58 12.58 11.60
CA ARG A 74 -5.34 12.85 10.38
C ARG A 74 -5.05 11.76 9.35
N ILE A 75 -6.10 11.21 8.73
CA ILE A 75 -6.00 10.09 7.79
C ILE A 75 -6.69 10.46 6.49
N THR A 76 -5.97 10.33 5.39
CA THR A 76 -6.53 10.30 4.04
C THR A 76 -6.30 8.92 3.46
N GLY A 77 -7.38 8.19 3.15
CA GLY A 77 -7.27 6.90 2.46
C GLY A 77 -7.68 7.02 0.99
N ILE A 78 -6.92 6.37 0.12
CA ILE A 78 -7.27 6.24 -1.29
C ILE A 78 -7.33 4.78 -1.70
N ASP A 79 -8.36 4.42 -2.47
CA ASP A 79 -8.45 3.10 -3.11
C ASP A 79 -9.13 3.21 -4.48
N LEU A 80 -8.74 2.36 -5.40
CA LEU A 80 -9.30 2.33 -6.75
C LEU A 80 -10.73 1.78 -6.77
N SER A 81 -11.10 0.95 -5.78
CA SER A 81 -12.39 0.29 -5.67
C SER A 81 -13.41 1.13 -4.87
N PRO A 82 -14.50 1.61 -5.50
CA PRO A 82 -15.58 2.30 -4.77
C PRO A 82 -16.18 1.43 -3.65
N ALA A 83 -16.26 0.10 -3.86
CA ALA A 83 -16.78 -0.82 -2.86
C ALA A 83 -15.87 -0.91 -1.62
N MET A 84 -14.54 -0.88 -1.79
CA MET A 84 -13.60 -0.82 -0.67
C MET A 84 -13.74 0.49 0.10
N ILE A 85 -13.88 1.61 -0.58
CA ILE A 85 -14.09 2.92 0.06
C ILE A 85 -15.42 2.96 0.82
N GLN A 86 -16.45 2.29 0.31
CA GLN A 86 -17.72 2.17 1.05
C GLN A 86 -17.53 1.44 2.39
N GLU A 87 -16.86 0.30 2.38
CA GLU A 87 -16.50 -0.45 3.60
C GLU A 87 -15.63 0.38 4.56
N ALA A 88 -14.69 1.18 4.00
CA ALA A 88 -13.84 2.05 4.80
C ALA A 88 -14.67 3.15 5.51
N ARG A 89 -15.64 3.75 4.83
CA ARG A 89 -16.57 4.73 5.42
C ARG A 89 -17.45 4.12 6.50
N GLU A 90 -17.92 2.90 6.32
CA GLU A 90 -18.72 2.19 7.31
C GLU A 90 -17.88 1.84 8.56
N ARG A 91 -16.61 1.48 8.39
CA ARG A 91 -15.68 1.18 9.48
C ARG A 91 -15.26 2.42 10.27
N LEU A 92 -14.89 3.46 9.57
CA LEU A 92 -14.40 4.72 10.13
C LEU A 92 -15.04 5.86 9.32
N PRO A 93 -16.17 6.42 9.80
CA PRO A 93 -16.85 7.52 9.13
C PRO A 93 -15.94 8.73 8.89
N GLU A 94 -16.21 9.47 7.82
CA GLU A 94 -15.52 10.71 7.52
C GLU A 94 -15.80 11.75 8.61
N ASP A 95 -14.77 12.44 9.04
CA ASP A 95 -14.82 13.52 10.01
C ASP A 95 -13.76 14.60 9.67
N ALA A 96 -13.50 15.54 10.58
CA ALA A 96 -12.48 16.57 10.40
C ALA A 96 -11.06 15.99 10.19
N ASN A 97 -10.84 14.76 10.64
CA ASN A 97 -9.54 14.08 10.62
C ASN A 97 -9.50 12.83 9.73
N THR A 98 -10.61 12.47 9.07
CA THR A 98 -10.67 11.26 8.21
C THR A 98 -11.32 11.61 6.89
N SER A 99 -10.66 11.26 5.79
CA SER A 99 -11.21 11.42 4.44
C SER A 99 -10.89 10.21 3.56
N TRP A 100 -11.86 9.81 2.74
CA TRP A 100 -11.75 8.69 1.82
C TRP A 100 -11.95 9.14 0.38
N LYS A 101 -11.07 8.71 -0.53
CA LYS A 101 -11.13 9.08 -1.93
C LYS A 101 -11.08 7.82 -2.81
N VAL A 102 -11.99 7.76 -3.78
CA VAL A 102 -11.90 6.76 -4.86
C VAL A 102 -10.93 7.27 -5.91
N GLY A 103 -9.92 6.48 -6.21
CA GLY A 103 -8.92 6.84 -7.24
C GLY A 103 -7.56 6.19 -7.01
N THR A 104 -6.64 6.55 -7.88
CA THR A 104 -5.23 6.16 -7.82
C THR A 104 -4.35 7.30 -7.31
N LEU A 105 -3.06 7.04 -7.11
CA LEU A 105 -2.06 8.08 -6.84
C LEU A 105 -2.03 9.18 -7.93
N ALA A 106 -2.40 8.84 -9.18
CA ALA A 106 -2.42 9.78 -10.30
C ALA A 106 -3.72 10.59 -10.38
N THR A 107 -4.87 9.99 -10.03
CA THR A 107 -6.19 10.60 -10.24
C THR A 107 -6.79 11.24 -8.99
N ALA A 108 -6.39 10.80 -7.80
CA ALA A 108 -6.85 11.42 -6.56
C ALA A 108 -6.22 12.82 -6.40
N ALA A 109 -7.06 13.81 -6.11
CA ALA A 109 -6.60 15.18 -5.81
C ALA A 109 -5.88 15.19 -4.44
N LEU A 110 -4.56 15.02 -4.47
CA LEU A 110 -3.67 14.97 -3.31
C LEU A 110 -2.64 16.09 -3.42
N ALA A 111 -2.50 16.87 -2.34
CA ALA A 111 -1.52 17.94 -2.28
C ALA A 111 -0.10 17.40 -2.11
N GLU A 112 0.86 17.93 -2.85
CA GLU A 112 2.28 17.59 -2.72
C GLU A 112 2.85 18.13 -1.42
N GLY A 113 3.76 17.34 -0.80
CA GLY A 113 4.38 17.72 0.46
C GLY A 113 3.44 17.77 1.66
N ALA A 114 2.23 17.21 1.56
CA ALA A 114 1.20 17.36 2.58
C ALA A 114 1.20 16.26 3.66
N PHE A 115 1.90 15.14 3.42
CA PHE A 115 1.78 13.97 4.29
C PHE A 115 3.04 13.72 5.09
N ASP A 116 2.88 13.59 6.40
CA ASP A 116 3.95 13.22 7.34
C ASP A 116 4.36 11.76 7.16
N VAL A 117 3.37 10.91 6.91
CA VAL A 117 3.55 9.47 6.73
C VAL A 117 2.72 9.00 5.53
N ILE A 118 3.32 8.18 4.69
CA ILE A 118 2.60 7.51 3.60
C ILE A 118 2.77 6.01 3.77
N THR A 119 1.64 5.28 3.77
CA THR A 119 1.61 3.84 3.89
C THR A 119 1.03 3.17 2.64
N CYS A 120 1.51 1.97 2.34
CA CYS A 120 0.89 1.09 1.36
C CYS A 120 1.03 -0.36 1.84
N ALA A 121 -0.08 -1.04 2.08
CA ALA A 121 -0.08 -2.39 2.60
C ALA A 121 -0.74 -3.39 1.65
N ASN A 122 -0.03 -4.48 1.32
CA ASN A 122 -0.56 -5.62 0.56
C ASN A 122 -1.09 -5.29 -0.85
N ALA A 123 -0.61 -4.21 -1.46
CA ALA A 123 -1.15 -3.72 -2.72
C ALA A 123 -0.08 -3.26 -3.74
N PHE A 124 1.15 -2.98 -3.32
CA PHE A 124 2.18 -2.41 -4.18
C PHE A 124 2.51 -3.31 -5.39
N HIS A 125 2.44 -4.65 -5.21
CA HIS A 125 2.60 -5.65 -6.28
C HIS A 125 1.52 -5.60 -7.37
N LEU A 126 0.41 -4.87 -7.14
CA LEU A 126 -0.68 -4.68 -8.09
C LEU A 126 -0.47 -3.45 -8.99
N PHE A 127 0.43 -2.57 -8.62
CA PHE A 127 0.66 -1.33 -9.36
C PHE A 127 1.29 -1.64 -10.73
N VAL A 128 0.76 -1.01 -11.76
CA VAL A 128 1.20 -1.20 -13.15
C VAL A 128 2.60 -0.63 -13.34
N ASP A 129 2.81 0.60 -12.89
CA ASP A 129 4.10 1.28 -12.86
C ASP A 129 4.49 1.58 -11.41
N GLN A 130 5.34 0.71 -10.87
CA GLN A 130 5.81 0.83 -9.49
C GLN A 130 6.85 1.94 -9.31
N ASP A 131 7.64 2.25 -10.35
CA ASP A 131 8.60 3.36 -10.32
C ASP A 131 7.86 4.71 -10.27
N GLU A 132 6.86 4.92 -11.13
CA GLU A 132 6.04 6.14 -11.08
C GLU A 132 5.24 6.25 -9.78
N ALA A 133 4.74 5.13 -9.25
CA ALA A 133 4.05 5.12 -7.97
C ALA A 133 4.95 5.60 -6.82
N LEU A 134 6.20 5.12 -6.74
CA LEU A 134 7.15 5.59 -5.73
C LEU A 134 7.56 7.04 -5.95
N ALA A 135 7.77 7.47 -7.19
CA ALA A 135 8.05 8.87 -7.49
C ALA A 135 6.88 9.79 -7.05
N ARG A 136 5.64 9.34 -7.27
CA ARG A 136 4.45 10.09 -6.81
C ARG A 136 4.33 10.10 -5.29
N ILE A 137 4.56 8.96 -4.62
CA ILE A 137 4.60 8.85 -3.15
C ILE A 137 5.64 9.84 -2.59
N ARG A 138 6.83 9.89 -3.16
CA ARG A 138 7.85 10.87 -2.74
C ARG A 138 7.39 12.32 -2.89
N ARG A 139 6.73 12.68 -3.99
CA ARG A 139 6.20 14.05 -4.17
C ARG A 139 5.16 14.39 -3.11
N LEU A 140 4.30 13.45 -2.74
CA LEU A 140 3.23 13.63 -1.74
C LEU A 140 3.77 13.74 -0.31
N ALA A 141 4.86 13.02 0.02
CA ALA A 141 5.51 13.11 1.32
C ALA A 141 6.12 14.51 1.53
N ARG A 142 5.99 15.06 2.74
CA ARG A 142 6.72 16.26 3.13
C ARG A 142 8.23 16.00 3.21
N PRO A 143 9.10 17.02 3.16
CA PRO A 143 10.50 16.84 3.50
C PRO A 143 10.65 16.21 4.89
N GLY A 144 11.48 15.17 5.03
CA GLY A 144 11.62 14.36 6.24
C GLY A 144 10.47 13.38 6.51
N GLY A 145 9.44 13.34 5.65
CA GLY A 145 8.30 12.43 5.79
C GLY A 145 8.66 10.96 5.59
N THR A 146 7.95 10.08 6.30
CA THR A 146 8.18 8.63 6.30
C THR A 146 7.29 7.94 5.26
N VAL A 147 7.87 6.98 4.54
CA VAL A 147 7.15 6.06 3.64
C VAL A 147 7.32 4.64 4.18
N CYS A 148 6.22 3.94 4.42
CA CYS A 148 6.26 2.57 4.90
C CYS A 148 5.41 1.67 3.99
N ILE A 149 6.04 0.64 3.39
CA ILE A 149 5.39 -0.29 2.47
C ILE A 149 5.54 -1.71 3.01
N VAL A 150 4.41 -2.40 3.16
CA VAL A 150 4.38 -3.84 3.46
C VAL A 150 3.82 -4.57 2.26
N ASP A 151 4.61 -5.46 1.67
CA ASP A 151 4.17 -6.22 0.51
C ASP A 151 4.86 -7.59 0.37
N TRP A 152 4.45 -8.35 -0.61
CA TRP A 152 5.01 -9.67 -0.93
C TRP A 152 6.49 -9.57 -1.29
N CYS A 153 7.26 -10.57 -0.84
CA CYS A 153 8.70 -10.63 -1.08
C CYS A 153 9.06 -11.87 -1.93
N ARG A 154 9.60 -11.64 -3.12
CA ARG A 154 9.97 -12.72 -4.07
C ARG A 154 11.15 -13.57 -3.61
N GLU A 155 11.85 -13.19 -2.56
CA GLU A 155 12.93 -14.01 -2.02
C GLU A 155 12.43 -15.31 -1.34
N TYR A 156 11.14 -15.39 -1.02
CA TYR A 156 10.54 -16.64 -0.55
C TYR A 156 10.19 -17.57 -1.72
N PRO A 157 10.53 -18.87 -1.66
CA PRO A 157 10.32 -19.82 -2.77
C PRO A 157 8.89 -19.87 -3.27
N GLN A 158 7.91 -19.90 -2.36
CA GLN A 158 6.49 -19.92 -2.72
C GLN A 158 6.04 -18.64 -3.45
N MET A 159 6.64 -17.48 -3.14
CA MET A 159 6.33 -16.23 -3.83
C MET A 159 6.94 -16.18 -5.23
N ARG A 160 8.10 -16.82 -5.45
CA ARG A 160 8.67 -17.05 -6.79
C ARG A 160 7.74 -17.90 -7.64
N LEU A 161 7.19 -18.98 -7.07
CA LEU A 161 6.24 -19.86 -7.76
C LEU A 161 4.98 -19.09 -8.15
N ILE A 162 4.38 -18.33 -7.22
CA ILE A 162 3.21 -17.49 -7.48
C ILE A 162 3.47 -16.53 -8.63
N GLN A 163 4.59 -15.83 -8.61
CA GLN A 163 4.94 -14.90 -9.70
C GLN A 163 5.17 -15.61 -11.04
N GLY A 164 5.82 -16.78 -11.03
CA GLY A 164 6.02 -17.59 -12.23
C GLY A 164 4.69 -18.00 -12.86
N LEU A 165 3.76 -18.50 -12.06
CA LEU A 165 2.39 -18.85 -12.49
C LEU A 165 1.63 -17.61 -12.98
N ALA A 166 1.70 -16.50 -12.25
CA ALA A 166 1.05 -15.25 -12.61
C ALA A 166 1.53 -14.71 -13.98
N ARG A 167 2.83 -14.78 -14.24
CA ARG A 167 3.40 -14.42 -15.54
C ARG A 167 2.95 -15.36 -16.66
N ARG A 168 2.84 -16.66 -16.37
CA ARG A 168 2.42 -17.68 -17.34
C ARG A 168 0.94 -17.55 -17.73
N PHE A 169 0.08 -17.26 -16.76
CA PHE A 169 -1.38 -17.25 -16.94
C PHE A 169 -1.98 -15.84 -17.09
N GLY A 170 -1.16 -14.79 -17.14
CA GLY A 170 -1.63 -13.43 -17.38
C GLY A 170 -2.34 -12.79 -16.18
N SER A 171 -1.95 -13.17 -14.96
CA SER A 171 -2.49 -12.58 -13.72
C SER A 171 -1.94 -11.17 -13.44
N GLN A 172 -2.66 -10.44 -12.59
CA GLN A 172 -2.29 -9.12 -12.05
C GLN A 172 -1.05 -9.15 -11.13
N TYR A 173 -0.67 -10.32 -10.59
CA TYR A 173 0.45 -10.48 -9.63
C TYR A 173 1.83 -10.62 -10.29
N ARG A 174 2.14 -9.81 -11.30
CA ARG A 174 3.37 -9.95 -12.09
C ARG A 174 4.60 -9.30 -11.47
N SER A 175 4.42 -8.39 -10.53
CA SER A 175 5.46 -7.47 -10.07
C SER A 175 5.80 -7.64 -8.60
N ILE A 176 6.02 -8.87 -8.15
CA ILE A 176 6.54 -9.13 -6.80
C ILE A 176 8.04 -8.86 -6.79
N LEU A 177 8.51 -7.98 -5.90
CA LEU A 177 9.90 -7.54 -5.83
C LEU A 177 10.72 -8.35 -4.83
N THR A 178 12.05 -8.38 -5.05
CA THR A 178 13.04 -8.69 -4.01
C THR A 178 13.35 -7.43 -3.20
N ARG A 179 14.03 -7.58 -2.06
CA ARG A 179 14.48 -6.42 -1.27
C ARG A 179 15.44 -5.52 -2.04
N ASP A 180 16.35 -6.12 -2.82
CA ASP A 180 17.32 -5.36 -3.60
C ASP A 180 16.65 -4.58 -4.74
N GLU A 181 15.66 -5.18 -5.42
CA GLU A 181 14.86 -4.48 -6.43
C GLU A 181 14.06 -3.32 -5.81
N MET A 182 13.45 -3.53 -4.63
CA MET A 182 12.71 -2.49 -3.92
C MET A 182 13.66 -1.37 -3.47
N ARG A 183 14.85 -1.71 -2.93
CA ARG A 183 15.86 -0.72 -2.53
C ARG A 183 16.32 0.11 -3.74
N ALA A 184 16.64 -0.54 -4.84
CA ALA A 184 17.07 0.14 -6.07
C ALA A 184 15.98 1.06 -6.62
N MET A 185 14.72 0.63 -6.57
CA MET A 185 13.56 1.44 -6.98
C MET A 185 13.35 2.65 -6.07
N ALA A 186 13.43 2.46 -4.76
CA ALA A 186 13.33 3.54 -3.79
C ALA A 186 14.46 4.58 -3.96
N CYS A 187 15.70 4.12 -4.21
CA CYS A 187 16.83 5.00 -4.52
C CYS A 187 16.60 5.79 -5.82
N ARG A 188 16.05 5.19 -6.88
CA ARG A 188 15.68 5.94 -8.10
C ARG A 188 14.61 6.99 -7.83
N ALA A 189 13.71 6.71 -6.91
CA ALA A 189 12.72 7.68 -6.45
C ALA A 189 13.28 8.68 -5.42
N GLU A 190 14.60 8.71 -5.18
CA GLU A 190 15.26 9.59 -4.21
C GLU A 190 14.66 9.48 -2.79
N LEU A 191 14.37 8.26 -2.37
CA LEU A 191 13.97 7.93 -1.01
C LEU A 191 15.13 7.26 -0.26
N ASP A 192 15.42 7.73 0.95
CA ASP A 192 16.44 7.14 1.82
C ASP A 192 15.84 5.94 2.54
N VAL A 193 16.26 4.74 2.13
CA VAL A 193 15.79 3.49 2.72
C VAL A 193 16.54 3.21 4.02
N SER A 194 15.86 3.33 5.14
CA SER A 194 16.42 3.03 6.46
C SER A 194 16.38 1.53 6.78
N GLU A 195 15.33 0.84 6.35
CA GLU A 195 15.15 -0.57 6.68
C GLU A 195 14.36 -1.33 5.61
N ILE A 196 14.73 -2.59 5.36
CA ILE A 196 13.90 -3.58 4.65
C ILE A 196 13.98 -4.91 5.39
N GLU A 197 12.92 -5.22 6.14
CA GLU A 197 12.82 -6.45 6.91
C GLU A 197 11.97 -7.49 6.16
N ARG A 198 12.40 -8.76 6.20
CA ARG A 198 11.57 -9.89 5.74
C ARG A 198 10.83 -10.53 6.90
N PHE A 199 9.58 -10.87 6.68
CA PHE A 199 8.78 -11.60 7.65
C PHE A 199 7.76 -12.51 6.97
N LYS A 200 7.07 -13.33 7.74
CA LYS A 200 5.95 -14.13 7.26
C LYS A 200 4.65 -13.64 7.90
N ALA A 201 3.71 -13.16 7.08
CA ALA A 201 2.37 -12.83 7.55
C ALA A 201 1.58 -14.08 7.95
N THR A 202 1.82 -15.20 7.26
CA THR A 202 1.37 -16.56 7.60
C THR A 202 2.48 -17.54 7.21
N PRO A 203 2.42 -18.84 7.56
CA PRO A 203 3.42 -19.81 7.11
C PRO A 203 3.64 -19.81 5.59
N PHE A 204 2.61 -19.48 4.81
CA PHE A 204 2.66 -19.45 3.35
C PHE A 204 3.07 -18.08 2.79
N TRP A 205 2.58 -16.96 3.35
CA TRP A 205 2.79 -15.62 2.78
C TRP A 205 4.08 -14.98 3.28
N GLY A 206 5.10 -14.99 2.40
CA GLY A 206 6.38 -14.31 2.63
C GLY A 206 6.31 -12.83 2.19
N MET A 207 6.68 -11.94 3.10
CA MET A 207 6.50 -10.50 2.99
C MET A 207 7.82 -9.76 3.22
N MET A 208 7.84 -8.48 2.86
CA MET A 208 8.81 -7.49 3.34
C MET A 208 8.09 -6.26 3.88
N CYS A 209 8.71 -5.62 4.85
CA CYS A 209 8.38 -4.28 5.33
C CYS A 209 9.53 -3.35 4.97
N VAL A 210 9.21 -2.25 4.32
CA VAL A 210 10.16 -1.26 3.83
C VAL A 210 9.88 0.06 4.54
N VAL A 211 10.89 0.63 5.16
CA VAL A 211 10.84 1.97 5.74
C VAL A 211 11.82 2.86 5.00
N ALA A 212 11.32 3.95 4.48
CA ALA A 212 12.11 4.94 3.79
C ALA A 212 11.69 6.36 4.20
N ARG A 213 12.54 7.35 3.95
CA ARG A 213 12.25 8.76 4.22
C ARG A 213 12.51 9.61 2.99
N LYS A 214 11.70 10.62 2.78
CA LYS A 214 12.05 11.70 1.86
C LYS A 214 13.11 12.55 2.54
N PRO A 215 14.27 12.80 1.89
CA PRO A 215 15.29 13.69 2.44
C PRO A 215 14.71 15.03 2.89
N ALA A 216 15.20 15.55 4.01
CA ALA A 216 14.91 16.93 4.41
C ALA A 216 15.53 17.88 3.36
N GLN A 217 14.79 18.90 2.96
CA GLN A 217 15.37 19.97 2.14
C GLN A 217 16.29 20.80 3.05
N HIS A 218 17.55 20.92 2.67
CA HIS A 218 18.50 21.83 3.29
C HIS A 218 18.27 23.27 2.81
#